data_5032f9d0d4591fc9f92da5b959e47b31
#
_entry.id   5032f9d0d4591fc9f92da5b959e47b31
#
_cell.length_a   1.000
_cell.length_b   1.000
_cell.length_c   1.000
_cell.angle_alpha   90.00
_cell.angle_beta   90.00
_cell.angle_gamma   90.00
#
_symmetry.space_group_name_H-M   'P 1'
#
loop_
_entity.id
_entity.type
_entity.pdbx_description
1 polymer ?
#
loop_
_entity_poly.entity_id
_entity_poly.type
_entity_poly.pdbx_seq_one_letter_code
_entity_poly.pdbx_strand_id
1 'polypeptide(L)'
;MDIRIQILEPDCYYHIYNRGINGGEIFKNTDNYLFFLKQFSKYVIPVCDIYAYCLMPNHFHFVIKIKSKEDLLFFAINELKLTKENNEGLHAIQNVVSKQISKFISSYSQSYNKVYNRHGALLESPFKRKKIDSEEYLRNLILYIHQNPTDLKRDFKTY
;
A
#
# COMPACT_ATOMS: atom_id res chain seq x y z
N MET A 1 -12.48 -13.02 10.54
CA MET A 1 -11.12 -13.13 9.95
C MET A 1 -10.33 -11.88 10.32
N ASP A 2 -9.09 -12.04 10.71
CA ASP A 2 -8.22 -10.90 10.99
C ASP A 2 -7.95 -10.13 9.68
N ILE A 3 -8.34 -8.85 9.64
CA ILE A 3 -8.16 -8.00 8.45
C ILE A 3 -6.70 -7.83 8.02
N ARG A 4 -5.76 -8.10 8.92
CA ARG A 4 -4.32 -7.99 8.66
C ARG A 4 -3.77 -9.12 7.79
N ILE A 5 -4.47 -10.24 7.72
CA ILE A 5 -4.08 -11.43 6.96
C ILE A 5 -5.04 -11.77 5.84
N GLN A 6 -6.00 -10.90 5.56
CA GLN A 6 -6.94 -11.10 4.46
C GLN A 6 -6.20 -11.21 3.12
N ILE A 7 -6.52 -12.25 2.35
CA ILE A 7 -5.93 -12.48 1.03
C ILE A 7 -6.37 -11.38 0.06
N LEU A 8 -5.44 -10.89 -0.75
CA LEU A 8 -5.68 -9.90 -1.79
C LEU A 8 -6.04 -10.61 -3.11
N GLU A 9 -7.33 -10.63 -3.43
CA GLU A 9 -7.87 -11.34 -4.58
C GLU A 9 -7.84 -10.49 -5.86
N PRO A 10 -7.56 -11.09 -7.04
CA PRO A 10 -7.65 -10.38 -8.32
C PRO A 10 -9.02 -9.71 -8.52
N ASP A 11 -9.02 -8.58 -9.21
CA ASP A 11 -10.21 -7.79 -9.56
C ASP A 11 -11.02 -7.23 -8.38
N CYS A 12 -10.53 -7.40 -7.15
CA CYS A 12 -11.20 -6.92 -5.94
C CYS A 12 -10.59 -5.61 -5.44
N TYR A 13 -11.42 -4.83 -4.74
CA TYR A 13 -11.03 -3.56 -4.13
C TYR A 13 -10.66 -3.73 -2.67
N TYR A 14 -9.63 -2.99 -2.24
CA TYR A 14 -9.16 -3.01 -0.86
C TYR A 14 -8.81 -1.63 -0.36
N HIS A 15 -9.09 -1.41 0.92
CA HIS A 15 -8.53 -0.35 1.71
C HIS A 15 -7.24 -0.85 2.35
N ILE A 16 -6.10 -0.30 1.93
CA ILE A 16 -4.78 -0.58 2.51
C ILE A 16 -4.39 0.61 3.37
N TYR A 17 -3.99 0.35 4.60
CA TYR A 17 -3.58 1.40 5.51
C TYR A 17 -2.58 0.90 6.53
N ASN A 18 -1.80 1.83 7.06
CA ASN A 18 -0.82 1.53 8.09
C ASN A 18 -0.43 2.82 8.83
N ARG A 19 0.22 2.66 9.97
CA ARG A 19 0.70 3.78 10.76
C ARG A 19 2.10 3.52 11.31
N GLY A 20 2.76 4.60 11.73
CA GLY A 20 4.04 4.52 12.43
C GLY A 20 3.94 3.78 13.75
N ILE A 21 5.00 3.06 14.10
CA ILE A 21 5.15 2.42 15.41
C ILE A 21 4.94 3.46 16.51
N ASN A 22 4.12 3.14 17.50
CA ASN A 22 3.76 4.02 18.61
C ASN A 22 3.15 5.36 18.18
N GLY A 23 2.51 5.42 17.00
CA GLY A 23 1.96 6.64 16.45
C GLY A 23 3.00 7.65 15.95
N GLY A 24 4.26 7.22 15.82
CA GLY A 24 5.37 8.08 15.38
C GLY A 24 5.24 8.54 13.94
N GLU A 25 5.86 9.67 13.62
CA GLU A 25 5.89 10.20 12.26
C GLU A 25 6.61 9.28 11.29
N ILE A 26 6.03 9.13 10.11
CA ILE A 26 6.61 8.40 8.98
C ILE A 26 6.98 9.35 7.82
N PHE A 27 6.56 10.59 7.89
CA PHE A 27 6.93 11.66 6.96
C PHE A 27 7.32 12.91 7.76
N LYS A 28 8.51 13.44 7.53
CA LYS A 28 9.02 14.66 8.18
C LYS A 28 9.04 15.87 7.25
N ASN A 29 9.10 15.64 5.95
CA ASN A 29 9.21 16.68 4.93
C ASN A 29 8.67 16.21 3.58
N THR A 30 8.61 17.13 2.63
CA THR A 30 8.12 16.86 1.26
C THR A 30 8.91 15.75 0.56
N ASP A 31 10.21 15.66 0.74
CA ASP A 31 11.03 14.63 0.09
C ASP A 31 10.63 13.23 0.54
N ASN A 32 10.24 13.06 1.81
CA ASN A 32 9.74 11.79 2.29
C ASN A 32 8.44 11.37 1.58
N TYR A 33 7.50 12.30 1.41
CA TYR A 33 6.25 12.03 0.67
C TYR A 33 6.52 11.66 -0.78
N LEU A 34 7.38 12.40 -1.47
CA LEU A 34 7.74 12.14 -2.86
C LEU A 34 8.43 10.80 -3.03
N PHE A 35 9.35 10.48 -2.14
CA PHE A 35 10.04 9.19 -2.18
C PHE A 35 9.09 8.03 -1.91
N PHE A 36 8.18 8.18 -0.95
CA PHE A 36 7.15 7.19 -0.65
C PHE A 36 6.27 6.90 -1.87
N LEU A 37 5.78 7.94 -2.55
CA LEU A 37 4.99 7.80 -3.77
C LEU A 37 5.79 7.18 -4.93
N LYS A 38 7.08 7.51 -5.03
CA LYS A 38 7.98 6.89 -6.02
C LYS A 38 8.13 5.39 -5.77
N GLN A 39 8.30 4.97 -4.52
CA GLN A 39 8.37 3.55 -4.17
C GLN A 39 7.02 2.84 -4.38
N PHE A 40 5.92 3.52 -4.06
CA PHE A 40 4.58 3.02 -4.37
C PHE A 40 4.40 2.76 -5.87
N SER A 41 4.75 3.72 -6.71
CA SER A 41 4.71 3.56 -8.17
C SER A 41 5.55 2.39 -8.65
N LYS A 42 6.73 2.22 -8.09
CA LYS A 42 7.65 1.15 -8.49
C LYS A 42 7.12 -0.25 -8.17
N TYR A 43 6.59 -0.45 -6.97
CA TYR A 43 6.25 -1.78 -6.46
C TYR A 43 4.77 -2.11 -6.53
N VAL A 44 3.89 -1.14 -6.39
CA VAL A 44 2.44 -1.39 -6.22
C VAL A 44 1.66 -1.18 -7.52
N ILE A 45 1.95 -0.12 -8.27
CA ILE A 45 1.25 0.15 -9.54
C ILE A 45 1.36 -0.99 -10.56
N PRO A 46 2.45 -1.76 -10.64
CA PRO A 46 2.48 -2.93 -11.54
C PRO A 46 1.42 -4.00 -11.25
N VAL A 47 0.93 -4.07 -10.00
CA VAL A 47 -0.02 -5.11 -9.55
C VAL A 47 -1.37 -4.57 -9.09
N CYS A 48 -1.53 -3.24 -9.00
CA CYS A 48 -2.75 -2.60 -8.53
C CYS A 48 -3.05 -1.32 -9.30
N ASP A 49 -4.34 -0.99 -9.42
CA ASP A 49 -4.81 0.33 -9.83
C ASP A 49 -5.16 1.13 -8.58
N ILE A 50 -4.83 2.43 -8.55
CA ILE A 50 -5.11 3.31 -7.43
C ILE A 50 -6.36 4.14 -7.70
N TYR A 51 -7.25 4.23 -6.73
CA TYR A 51 -8.49 5.01 -6.80
C TYR A 51 -8.48 6.26 -5.91
N ALA A 52 -7.85 6.16 -4.75
CA ALA A 52 -7.66 7.29 -3.84
C ALA A 52 -6.52 7.01 -2.88
N TYR A 53 -5.91 8.07 -2.36
CA TYR A 53 -4.93 7.96 -1.27
C TYR A 53 -4.90 9.21 -0.40
N CYS A 54 -4.44 9.03 0.82
CA CYS A 54 -4.16 10.11 1.75
C CYS A 54 -2.88 9.77 2.53
N LEU A 55 -1.95 10.71 2.57
CA LEU A 55 -0.70 10.59 3.30
C LEU A 55 -0.70 11.60 4.44
N MET A 56 -0.71 11.09 5.66
CA MET A 56 -0.66 11.90 6.90
C MET A 56 0.70 11.73 7.57
N PRO A 57 1.15 12.66 8.41
CA PRO A 57 2.50 12.59 8.99
C PRO A 57 2.86 11.26 9.65
N ASN A 58 1.88 10.56 10.22
CA ASN A 58 2.09 9.31 10.97
C ASN A 58 1.34 8.10 10.44
N HIS A 59 0.59 8.24 9.33
CA HIS A 59 -0.16 7.13 8.74
C HIS A 59 -0.52 7.40 7.28
N PHE A 60 -0.97 6.36 6.58
CA PHE A 60 -1.44 6.48 5.20
C PHE A 60 -2.66 5.60 4.94
N HIS A 61 -3.42 5.98 3.92
CA HIS A 61 -4.55 5.22 3.38
C HIS A 61 -4.47 5.17 1.85
N PHE A 62 -4.72 3.98 1.29
CA PHE A 62 -4.90 3.79 -0.15
C PHE A 62 -6.19 3.01 -0.41
N VAL A 63 -6.92 3.41 -1.43
CA VAL A 63 -7.97 2.59 -2.05
C VAL A 63 -7.42 2.07 -3.36
N ILE A 64 -7.28 0.77 -3.46
CA ILE A 64 -6.71 0.09 -4.62
C ILE A 64 -7.66 -0.97 -5.18
N LYS A 65 -7.52 -1.25 -6.46
CA LYS A 65 -8.06 -2.45 -7.09
C LYS A 65 -6.90 -3.35 -7.50
N ILE A 66 -6.96 -4.61 -7.12
CA ILE A 66 -5.98 -5.60 -7.57
C ILE A 66 -6.19 -5.86 -9.05
N LYS A 67 -5.12 -5.94 -9.82
CA LYS A 67 -5.18 -6.25 -11.24
C LYS A 67 -5.75 -7.64 -11.51
N SER A 68 -6.12 -7.91 -12.75
CA SER A 68 -6.65 -9.20 -13.16
C SER A 68 -5.62 -10.33 -12.94
N LYS A 69 -6.12 -11.56 -12.87
CA LYS A 69 -5.26 -12.73 -12.76
C LYS A 69 -4.27 -12.82 -13.92
N GLU A 70 -4.71 -12.47 -15.13
CA GLU A 70 -3.89 -12.48 -16.33
C GLU A 70 -2.75 -11.45 -16.24
N ASP A 71 -3.05 -10.25 -15.80
CA ASP A 71 -2.05 -9.19 -15.61
C ASP A 71 -1.03 -9.56 -14.52
N LEU A 72 -1.50 -10.15 -13.42
CA LEU A 72 -0.62 -10.60 -12.34
C LEU A 72 0.30 -11.75 -12.79
N LEU A 73 -0.21 -12.69 -13.60
CA LEU A 73 0.59 -13.76 -14.20
C LEU A 73 1.65 -13.18 -15.14
N PHE A 74 1.25 -12.27 -16.02
CA PHE A 74 2.18 -11.60 -16.93
C PHE A 74 3.31 -10.91 -16.18
N PHE A 75 2.97 -10.14 -15.13
CA PHE A 75 3.96 -9.50 -14.27
C PHE A 75 4.89 -10.51 -13.58
N ALA A 76 4.34 -11.57 -13.01
CA ALA A 76 5.11 -12.61 -12.32
C ALA A 76 6.12 -13.28 -13.25
N ILE A 77 5.72 -13.61 -14.47
CA ILE A 77 6.58 -14.29 -15.45
C ILE A 77 7.63 -13.34 -16.02
N ASN A 78 7.24 -12.15 -16.44
CA ASN A 78 8.12 -11.25 -17.19
C ASN A 78 9.03 -10.39 -16.29
N GLU A 79 8.52 -9.89 -15.17
CA GLU A 79 9.25 -9.00 -14.27
C GLU A 79 9.92 -9.74 -13.12
N LEU A 80 9.24 -10.72 -12.53
CA LEU A 80 9.79 -11.47 -11.40
C LEU A 80 10.53 -12.75 -11.83
N LYS A 81 10.50 -13.11 -13.13
CA LYS A 81 11.14 -14.31 -13.67
C LYS A 81 10.67 -15.60 -12.98
N LEU A 82 9.44 -15.64 -12.51
CA LEU A 82 8.87 -16.84 -11.91
C LEU A 82 8.61 -17.89 -13.00
N THR A 83 9.13 -19.10 -12.79
CA THR A 83 8.89 -20.25 -13.69
C THR A 83 7.68 -21.06 -13.23
N LYS A 84 7.10 -21.84 -14.15
CA LYS A 84 5.99 -22.76 -13.82
C LYS A 84 6.37 -23.75 -12.70
N GLU A 85 7.63 -24.11 -12.62
CA GLU A 85 8.15 -25.07 -11.62
C GLU A 85 8.20 -24.48 -10.21
N ASN A 86 8.36 -23.14 -10.09
CA ASN A 86 8.38 -22.44 -8.81
C ASN A 86 7.00 -21.88 -8.43
N ASN A 87 5.99 -22.17 -9.24
CA ASN A 87 4.68 -21.55 -9.13
C ASN A 87 3.65 -22.61 -8.70
N GLU A 88 3.51 -22.84 -7.41
CA GLU A 88 2.47 -23.70 -6.87
C GLU A 88 1.09 -23.02 -7.01
N GLY A 89 0.63 -22.86 -8.25
CA GLY A 89 -0.72 -22.50 -8.60
C GLY A 89 -1.22 -21.14 -8.10
N LEU A 90 -2.49 -21.10 -7.72
CA LEU A 90 -3.22 -19.89 -7.31
C LEU A 90 -2.58 -19.16 -6.13
N HIS A 91 -1.90 -19.87 -5.23
CA HIS A 91 -1.22 -19.30 -4.06
C HIS A 91 -0.06 -18.37 -4.42
N ALA A 92 0.64 -18.64 -5.50
CA ALA A 92 1.75 -17.79 -5.92
C ALA A 92 1.24 -16.42 -6.42
N ILE A 93 0.13 -16.38 -7.14
CA ILE A 93 -0.48 -15.15 -7.64
C ILE A 93 -1.04 -14.32 -6.49
N GLN A 94 -1.69 -14.96 -5.53
CA GLN A 94 -2.21 -14.30 -4.33
C GLN A 94 -1.10 -13.66 -3.50
N ASN A 95 0.07 -14.31 -3.45
CA ASN A 95 1.23 -13.80 -2.72
C ASN A 95 1.99 -12.70 -3.44
N VAL A 96 1.90 -12.60 -4.78
CA VAL A 96 2.61 -11.58 -5.57
C VAL A 96 2.25 -10.18 -5.11
N VAL A 97 0.97 -9.89 -4.94
CA VAL A 97 0.50 -8.55 -4.53
C VAL A 97 0.98 -8.22 -3.12
N SER A 98 0.79 -9.13 -2.16
CA SER A 98 1.26 -8.92 -0.79
C SER A 98 2.77 -8.73 -0.71
N LYS A 99 3.54 -9.48 -1.49
CA LYS A 99 5.00 -9.34 -1.56
C LYS A 99 5.41 -7.99 -2.15
N GLN A 100 4.73 -7.50 -3.18
CA GLN A 100 5.00 -6.20 -3.78
C GLN A 100 4.71 -5.05 -2.79
N ILE A 101 3.61 -5.11 -2.07
CA ILE A 101 3.28 -4.13 -1.03
C ILE A 101 4.31 -4.19 0.12
N SER A 102 4.73 -5.38 0.52
CA SER A 102 5.75 -5.54 1.55
C SER A 102 7.11 -5.00 1.11
N LYS A 103 7.50 -5.21 -0.16
CA LYS A 103 8.73 -4.61 -0.73
C LYS A 103 8.66 -3.09 -0.73
N PHE A 104 7.52 -2.53 -1.09
CA PHE A 104 7.29 -1.08 -1.05
C PHE A 104 7.48 -0.53 0.37
N ILE A 105 6.82 -1.11 1.36
CA ILE A 105 6.91 -0.70 2.77
C ILE A 105 8.34 -0.84 3.29
N SER A 106 9.00 -1.97 3.01
CA SER A 106 10.38 -2.24 3.40
C SER A 106 11.36 -1.25 2.77
N SER A 107 11.23 -1.00 1.48
CA SER A 107 12.08 -0.05 0.75
C SER A 107 12.00 1.36 1.33
N TYR A 108 10.78 1.84 1.60
CA TYR A 108 10.59 3.13 2.25
C TYR A 108 11.18 3.16 3.66
N SER A 109 10.87 2.17 4.48
CA SER A 109 11.31 2.10 5.88
C SER A 109 12.83 2.05 6.02
N GLN A 110 13.51 1.27 5.17
CA GLN A 110 14.98 1.19 5.16
C GLN A 110 15.61 2.53 4.77
N SER A 111 15.07 3.18 3.76
CA SER A 111 15.54 4.49 3.31
C SER A 111 15.35 5.57 4.38
N TYR A 112 14.18 5.61 5.01
CA TYR A 112 13.88 6.51 6.11
C TYR A 112 14.84 6.30 7.28
N ASN A 113 15.06 5.06 7.68
CA ASN A 113 15.99 4.71 8.76
C ASN A 113 17.42 5.15 8.44
N LYS A 114 17.85 4.99 7.18
CA LYS A 114 19.17 5.44 6.75
C LYS A 114 19.32 6.95 6.81
N VAL A 115 18.34 7.68 6.30
CA VAL A 115 18.36 9.16 6.28
C VAL A 115 18.38 9.74 7.70
N TYR A 116 17.60 9.17 8.61
CA TYR A 116 17.44 9.69 9.96
C TYR A 116 18.26 8.96 11.03
N ASN A 117 19.22 8.13 10.61
CA ASN A 117 20.08 7.34 11.50
C ASN A 117 19.28 6.58 12.57
N ARG A 118 18.26 5.87 12.12
CA ARG A 118 17.27 5.19 12.94
C ARG A 118 17.34 3.68 12.71
N HIS A 119 17.00 2.89 13.72
CA HIS A 119 16.96 1.42 13.66
C HIS A 119 15.56 0.90 14.02
N GLY A 120 15.26 -0.30 13.56
CA GLY A 120 14.02 -1.01 13.88
C GLY A 120 12.85 -0.64 12.97
N ALA A 121 11.69 -1.21 13.29
CA ALA A 121 10.48 -1.01 12.51
C ALA A 121 10.05 0.46 12.50
N LEU A 122 9.68 0.97 11.33
CA LEU A 122 9.10 2.29 11.16
C LEU A 122 7.56 2.22 11.21
N LEU A 123 7.01 1.21 10.58
CA LEU A 123 5.57 0.99 10.43
C LEU A 123 5.14 -0.25 11.20
N GLU A 124 3.88 -0.28 11.62
CA GLU A 124 3.28 -1.48 12.17
C GLU A 124 3.29 -2.62 11.16
N SER A 125 3.42 -3.86 11.62
CA SER A 125 3.43 -5.05 10.77
C SER A 125 2.44 -6.09 11.27
N PRO A 126 1.74 -6.77 10.37
CA PRO A 126 1.64 -6.55 8.92
C PRO A 126 0.83 -5.28 8.60
N PHE A 127 0.93 -4.79 7.35
CA PHE A 127 0.06 -3.70 6.91
C PHE A 127 -1.42 -4.14 6.95
N LYS A 128 -2.31 -3.20 7.26
CA LYS A 128 -3.75 -3.48 7.38
C LYS A 128 -4.40 -3.44 6.00
N ARG A 129 -5.34 -4.35 5.78
CA ARG A 129 -6.08 -4.50 4.54
C ARG A 129 -7.53 -4.87 4.82
N LYS A 130 -8.47 -4.20 4.18
CA LYS A 130 -9.90 -4.49 4.29
C LYS A 130 -10.52 -4.53 2.90
N LYS A 131 -11.17 -5.65 2.57
CA LYS A 131 -11.90 -5.79 1.31
C LYS A 131 -13.08 -4.85 1.26
N ILE A 132 -13.26 -4.18 0.14
CA ILE A 132 -14.39 -3.30 -0.14
C ILE A 132 -15.38 -4.12 -0.97
N ASP A 133 -16.52 -4.43 -0.39
CA ASP A 133 -17.51 -5.37 -0.93
C ASP A 133 -18.78 -4.70 -1.47
N SER A 134 -18.89 -3.36 -1.39
CA SER A 134 -20.02 -2.62 -1.93
C SER A 134 -19.58 -1.30 -2.54
N GLU A 135 -20.33 -0.84 -3.53
CA GLU A 135 -20.12 0.45 -4.18
C GLU A 135 -20.36 1.62 -3.20
N GLU A 136 -21.34 1.49 -2.32
CA GLU A 136 -21.60 2.47 -1.28
C GLU A 136 -20.40 2.63 -0.34
N TYR A 137 -19.85 1.52 0.13
CA TYR A 137 -18.68 1.54 1.00
C TYR A 137 -17.47 2.15 0.28
N LEU A 138 -17.23 1.79 -0.98
CA LEU A 138 -16.15 2.37 -1.80
C LEU A 138 -16.28 3.89 -1.88
N ARG A 139 -17.48 4.38 -2.20
CA ARG A 139 -17.78 5.81 -2.35
C ARG A 139 -17.56 6.57 -1.04
N ASN A 140 -18.09 6.05 0.05
CA ASN A 140 -17.94 6.65 1.38
C ASN A 140 -16.47 6.67 1.84
N LEU A 141 -15.71 5.63 1.54
CA LEU A 141 -14.29 5.57 1.87
C LEU A 141 -13.46 6.58 1.06
N ILE A 142 -13.75 6.74 -0.22
CA ILE A 142 -13.08 7.75 -1.06
C ILE A 142 -13.37 9.17 -0.49
N LEU A 143 -14.60 9.47 -0.13
CA LEU A 143 -14.95 10.74 0.51
C LEU A 143 -14.20 10.94 1.85
N TYR A 144 -14.19 9.92 2.69
CA TYR A 144 -13.46 9.96 3.96
C TYR A 144 -11.96 10.24 3.76
N ILE A 145 -11.33 9.57 2.81
CA ILE A 145 -9.91 9.76 2.50
C ILE A 145 -9.63 11.19 2.02
N HIS A 146 -10.48 11.76 1.19
CA HIS A 146 -10.33 13.14 0.73
C HIS A 146 -10.58 14.17 1.83
N GLN A 147 -11.43 13.88 2.81
CA GLN A 147 -11.73 14.77 3.95
C GLN A 147 -10.69 14.65 5.07
N ASN A 148 -9.94 13.55 5.14
CA ASN A 148 -9.00 13.27 6.22
C ASN A 148 -7.98 14.41 6.47
N PRO A 149 -7.39 15.04 5.45
CA PRO A 149 -6.51 16.20 5.65
C PRO A 149 -7.24 17.44 6.24
N THR A 150 -8.54 17.59 5.96
CA THR A 150 -9.36 18.72 6.42
C THR A 150 -9.66 18.64 7.91
N ASP A 151 -9.93 17.44 8.40
CA ASP A 151 -10.26 17.18 9.80
C ASP A 151 -9.10 17.53 10.74
N LEU A 152 -7.89 17.63 10.22
CA LEU A 152 -6.71 18.06 10.95
C LEU A 152 -6.48 19.59 10.91
N LYS A 153 -7.43 20.38 10.41
CA LYS A 153 -7.34 21.85 10.28
C LYS A 153 -6.06 22.32 9.55
N ARG A 154 -5.59 21.51 8.60
CA ARG A 154 -4.46 21.87 7.76
C ARG A 154 -4.97 22.55 6.50
N ASP A 155 -4.47 23.77 6.24
CA ASP A 155 -4.77 24.50 5.02
C ASP A 155 -4.37 23.69 3.77
N PHE A 156 -5.32 23.49 2.86
CA PHE A 156 -5.09 22.84 1.55
C PHE A 156 -3.99 23.51 0.70
N LYS A 157 -3.53 24.68 1.10
CA LYS A 157 -2.48 25.42 0.39
C LYS A 157 -1.07 24.87 0.58
N THR A 158 -0.90 23.81 1.38
CA THR A 158 0.41 23.26 1.74
C THR A 158 0.72 21.90 1.08
N TYR A 159 -0.16 21.41 0.20
CA TYR A 159 0.01 20.13 -0.50
C TYR A 159 -0.09 20.29 -2.00
#